data_4276005909a8c7fa95cb089e549de0bf
#
_entry.id   4276005909a8c7fa95cb089e549de0bf
#
_cell.length_a   1.000
_cell.length_b   1.000
_cell.length_c   1.000
_cell.angle_alpha   90.00
_cell.angle_beta   90.00
_cell.angle_gamma   90.00
#
_symmetry.space_group_name_H-M   'P 1'
#
loop_
_entity.id
_entity.type
_entity.pdbx_description
1 polymer ?
#
loop_
_entity_poly.entity_id
_entity_poly.type
_entity_poly.pdbx_seq_one_letter_code
_entity_poly.pdbx_strand_id
1 'polypeptide(L)'
;ALPIYRIVLLASHYDTKAGIPDFVGANDSGSSTGLLLELARAFAAGAPSEPEIRFAFFDGEECRVEYGPADGFHGSRHLARAMAADGSLSNVVAMILLDMVGDRDLTITIPRNTTPGLVATAFAAARTEGVRERFQLAPFSVGDDHAAFFERGVPAIDLIDFEYGSAPGRNDYWHTPADTLDKLSAESLETVGRVVARMVAELPAAREK
;
A
#
# COMPACT_ATOMS: atom_id res chain seq x y z
N ALA A 1 -16.15 25.20 15.56
CA ALA A 1 -15.59 24.38 14.48
C ALA A 1 -15.54 22.95 14.97
N LEU A 2 -16.00 22.00 14.17
CA LEU A 2 -15.79 20.58 14.47
C LEU A 2 -14.28 20.29 14.42
N PRO A 3 -13.74 19.41 15.27
CA PRO A 3 -12.35 19.04 15.20
C PRO A 3 -12.05 18.49 13.80
N ILE A 4 -10.99 18.99 13.17
CA ILE A 4 -10.52 18.47 11.87
C ILE A 4 -9.79 17.16 12.19
N TYR A 5 -10.48 16.03 12.06
CA TYR A 5 -9.85 14.73 12.18
C TYR A 5 -8.88 14.54 11.01
N ARG A 6 -7.62 14.28 11.35
CA ARG A 6 -6.62 13.89 10.37
C ARG A 6 -6.70 12.37 10.17
N ILE A 7 -6.61 11.93 8.94
CA ILE A 7 -6.77 10.52 8.57
C ILE A 7 -5.46 10.02 7.96
N VAL A 8 -4.98 8.89 8.45
CA VAL A 8 -4.04 8.02 7.74
C VAL A 8 -4.84 6.88 7.15
N LEU A 9 -4.78 6.74 5.83
CA LEU A 9 -5.44 5.65 5.12
C LEU A 9 -4.40 4.58 4.79
N LEU A 10 -4.53 3.41 5.41
CA LEU A 10 -3.77 2.21 5.08
C LEU A 10 -4.63 1.35 4.15
N ALA A 11 -4.10 0.93 3.02
CA ALA A 11 -4.90 0.26 2.00
C ALA A 11 -4.17 -0.90 1.32
N SER A 12 -4.96 -1.81 0.77
CA SER A 12 -4.57 -2.90 -0.13
C SER A 12 -5.79 -3.32 -0.94
N HIS A 13 -5.61 -3.89 -2.12
CA HIS A 13 -6.70 -4.59 -2.81
C HIS A 13 -6.79 -6.05 -2.33
N TYR A 14 -7.93 -6.70 -2.53
CA TYR A 14 -8.18 -8.08 -2.14
C TYR A 14 -8.67 -8.96 -3.28
N ASP A 15 -9.01 -8.37 -4.42
CA ASP A 15 -9.36 -9.12 -5.63
C ASP A 15 -8.10 -9.70 -6.30
N THR A 16 -8.30 -10.65 -7.20
CA THR A 16 -7.23 -11.31 -7.94
C THR A 16 -7.47 -11.20 -9.43
N LYS A 17 -6.41 -11.22 -10.22
CA LYS A 17 -6.45 -11.14 -11.68
C LYS A 17 -7.32 -12.21 -12.30
N ALA A 18 -8.38 -11.79 -12.97
CA ALA A 18 -9.28 -12.69 -13.67
C ALA A 18 -8.65 -13.25 -14.95
N GLY A 19 -9.06 -14.48 -15.34
CA GLY A 19 -8.69 -15.07 -16.64
C GLY A 19 -7.35 -15.82 -16.64
N ILE A 20 -6.67 -15.92 -15.51
CA ILE A 20 -5.46 -16.74 -15.36
C ILE A 20 -5.85 -18.07 -14.70
N PRO A 21 -5.77 -19.21 -15.41
CA PRO A 21 -6.06 -20.51 -14.80
C PRO A 21 -5.14 -20.78 -13.60
N ASP A 22 -5.72 -21.33 -12.52
CA ASP A 22 -5.02 -21.73 -11.30
C ASP A 22 -4.26 -20.57 -10.58
N PHE A 23 -4.58 -19.32 -10.89
CA PHE A 23 -4.01 -18.16 -10.21
C PHE A 23 -4.56 -18.04 -8.79
N VAL A 24 -3.68 -17.98 -7.80
CA VAL A 24 -4.05 -17.90 -6.38
C VAL A 24 -3.94 -16.45 -5.88
N GLY A 25 -3.03 -15.65 -6.44
CA GLY A 25 -2.77 -14.28 -5.97
C GLY A 25 -2.23 -14.28 -4.52
N ALA A 26 -1.28 -15.16 -4.22
CA ALA A 26 -0.79 -15.28 -2.86
C ALA A 26 -0.03 -14.02 -2.40
N ASN A 27 0.76 -13.44 -3.31
CA ASN A 27 1.42 -12.15 -3.09
C ASN A 27 0.53 -11.00 -3.57
N ASP A 28 -0.10 -11.16 -4.73
CA ASP A 28 -0.90 -10.17 -5.44
C ASP A 28 -2.42 -10.48 -5.33
N SER A 29 -3.14 -10.02 -4.31
CA SER A 29 -2.67 -9.23 -3.19
C SER A 29 -2.97 -9.90 -1.83
N GLY A 30 -2.89 -11.24 -1.78
CA GLY A 30 -3.12 -11.98 -0.54
C GLY A 30 -2.16 -11.58 0.59
N SER A 31 -0.90 -11.29 0.27
CA SER A 31 0.14 -10.89 1.22
C SER A 31 -0.18 -9.55 1.89
N SER A 32 -0.44 -8.54 1.11
CA SER A 32 -0.73 -7.18 1.59
C SER A 32 -2.09 -7.09 2.29
N THR A 33 -3.12 -7.78 1.79
CA THR A 33 -4.42 -7.89 2.48
C THR A 33 -4.26 -8.56 3.85
N GLY A 34 -3.50 -9.65 3.94
CA GLY A 34 -3.21 -10.33 5.20
C GLY A 34 -2.44 -9.43 6.17
N LEU A 35 -1.42 -8.73 5.69
CA LEU A 35 -0.68 -7.76 6.51
C LEU A 35 -1.57 -6.61 6.97
N LEU A 36 -2.47 -6.10 6.13
CA LEU A 36 -3.38 -5.02 6.48
C LEU A 36 -4.34 -5.43 7.60
N LEU A 37 -4.83 -6.68 7.60
CA LEU A 37 -5.64 -7.24 8.69
C LEU A 37 -4.84 -7.31 10.00
N GLU A 38 -3.58 -7.73 9.95
CA GLU A 38 -2.72 -7.77 11.14
C GLU A 38 -2.41 -6.37 11.68
N LEU A 39 -2.13 -5.41 10.81
CA LEU A 39 -1.97 -4.01 11.21
C LEU A 39 -3.24 -3.47 11.87
N ALA A 40 -4.42 -3.78 11.32
CA ALA A 40 -5.69 -3.37 11.93
C ALA A 40 -5.84 -3.96 13.34
N ARG A 41 -5.51 -5.23 13.54
CA ARG A 41 -5.51 -5.90 14.85
C ARG A 41 -4.52 -5.25 15.82
N ALA A 42 -3.30 -4.97 15.34
CA ALA A 42 -2.24 -4.38 16.17
C ALA A 42 -2.59 -2.94 16.61
N PHE A 43 -3.07 -2.10 15.70
CA PHE A 43 -3.48 -0.73 16.02
C PHE A 43 -4.72 -0.68 16.90
N ALA A 44 -5.69 -1.60 16.73
CA ALA A 44 -6.88 -1.69 17.59
C ALA A 44 -6.55 -2.07 19.03
N ALA A 45 -5.44 -2.75 19.29
CA ALA A 45 -4.98 -3.10 20.64
C ALA A 45 -4.31 -1.91 21.35
N GLY A 46 -3.96 -0.85 20.64
CA GLY A 46 -3.34 0.36 21.17
C GLY A 46 -4.35 1.37 21.73
N ALA A 47 -3.85 2.46 22.32
CA ALA A 47 -4.68 3.60 22.67
C ALA A 47 -5.19 4.30 21.39
N PRO A 48 -6.37 4.96 21.44
CA PRO A 48 -6.80 5.81 20.33
C PRO A 48 -5.72 6.81 19.97
N SER A 49 -5.37 6.85 18.67
CA SER A 49 -4.30 7.71 18.16
C SER A 49 -4.87 8.87 17.35
N GLU A 50 -4.17 10.00 17.37
CA GLU A 50 -4.28 11.01 16.31
C GLU A 50 -2.99 10.95 15.48
N PRO A 51 -3.09 10.85 14.16
CA PRO A 51 -4.30 10.82 13.32
C PRO A 51 -5.15 9.54 13.44
N GLU A 52 -6.44 9.63 13.07
CA GLU A 52 -7.32 8.47 12.92
C GLU A 52 -6.77 7.53 11.84
N ILE A 53 -6.63 6.26 12.15
CA ILE A 53 -6.17 5.26 11.18
C ILE A 53 -7.40 4.58 10.58
N ARG A 54 -7.54 4.64 9.27
CA ARG A 54 -8.56 3.92 8.49
C ARG A 54 -7.93 2.86 7.64
N PHE A 55 -8.59 1.73 7.54
CA PHE A 55 -8.19 0.59 6.72
C PHE A 55 -9.15 0.47 5.55
N ALA A 56 -8.62 0.45 4.33
CA ALA A 56 -9.39 0.27 3.11
C ALA A 56 -8.95 -0.99 2.38
N PHE A 57 -9.91 -1.87 2.12
CA PHE A 57 -9.73 -3.07 1.31
C PHE A 57 -10.44 -2.82 -0.02
N PHE A 58 -9.68 -2.66 -1.08
CA PHE A 58 -10.22 -2.32 -2.39
C PHE A 58 -10.62 -3.55 -3.17
N ASP A 59 -11.72 -3.42 -3.93
CA ASP A 59 -12.21 -4.40 -4.89
C ASP A 59 -12.05 -3.84 -6.30
N GLY A 60 -11.73 -4.71 -7.26
CA GLY A 60 -11.58 -4.34 -8.65
C GLY A 60 -10.38 -3.41 -8.89
N GLU A 61 -9.28 -3.62 -8.20
CA GLU A 61 -7.98 -3.08 -8.58
C GLU A 61 -7.58 -3.68 -9.92
N GLU A 62 -7.72 -4.98 -10.02
CA GLU A 62 -7.35 -5.78 -11.18
C GLU A 62 -8.23 -5.49 -12.39
N CYS A 63 -7.59 -5.11 -13.49
CA CYS A 63 -8.29 -4.93 -14.76
C CYS A 63 -8.74 -6.28 -15.34
N ARG A 64 -9.85 -6.28 -16.07
CA ARG A 64 -10.33 -7.48 -16.79
C ARG A 64 -9.65 -7.66 -18.13
N VAL A 65 -9.32 -6.56 -18.79
CA VAL A 65 -8.70 -6.55 -20.12
C VAL A 65 -7.41 -5.73 -20.10
N GLU A 66 -7.49 -4.45 -19.80
CA GLU A 66 -6.36 -3.53 -19.79
C GLU A 66 -6.63 -2.38 -18.81
N TYR A 67 -5.64 -2.04 -17.98
CA TYR A 67 -5.74 -0.92 -17.07
C TYR A 67 -6.03 0.39 -17.81
N GLY A 68 -7.08 1.07 -17.40
CA GLY A 68 -7.54 2.27 -18.07
C GLY A 68 -8.61 3.04 -17.29
N PRO A 69 -9.18 4.10 -17.88
CA PRO A 69 -10.19 4.93 -17.20
C PRO A 69 -11.45 4.17 -16.78
N ALA A 70 -11.77 3.07 -17.45
CA ALA A 70 -12.99 2.27 -17.24
C ALA A 70 -12.70 0.83 -16.75
N ASP A 71 -11.44 0.45 -16.56
CA ASP A 71 -11.05 -0.89 -16.17
C ASP A 71 -9.87 -0.84 -15.19
N GLY A 72 -10.00 -1.54 -14.05
CA GLY A 72 -9.07 -1.49 -12.92
C GLY A 72 -9.28 -0.31 -11.96
N PHE A 73 -8.72 -0.42 -10.77
CA PHE A 73 -8.73 0.59 -9.70
C PHE A 73 -10.13 1.08 -9.31
N HIS A 74 -11.15 0.21 -9.40
CA HIS A 74 -12.55 0.62 -9.21
C HIS A 74 -12.83 1.06 -7.77
N GLY A 75 -12.34 0.31 -6.79
CA GLY A 75 -12.56 0.57 -5.36
C GLY A 75 -11.89 1.87 -4.90
N SER A 76 -10.63 2.06 -5.22
CA SER A 76 -9.88 3.27 -4.84
C SER A 76 -10.42 4.52 -5.51
N ARG A 77 -10.75 4.46 -6.80
CA ARG A 77 -11.39 5.56 -7.53
C ARG A 77 -12.74 5.91 -6.95
N HIS A 78 -13.53 4.90 -6.53
CA HIS A 78 -14.81 5.13 -5.88
C HIS A 78 -14.64 5.83 -4.54
N LEU A 79 -13.77 5.30 -3.66
CA LEU A 79 -13.52 5.89 -2.34
C LEU A 79 -12.98 7.31 -2.45
N ALA A 80 -12.00 7.56 -3.32
CA ALA A 80 -11.42 8.89 -3.50
C ALA A 80 -12.47 9.91 -3.99
N ARG A 81 -13.40 9.50 -4.87
CA ARG A 81 -14.53 10.35 -5.31
C ARG A 81 -15.53 10.60 -4.19
N ALA A 82 -15.88 9.57 -3.43
CA ALA A 82 -16.82 9.70 -2.30
C ALA A 82 -16.28 10.66 -1.24
N MET A 83 -15.01 10.48 -0.86
CA MET A 83 -14.33 11.35 0.12
C MET A 83 -14.16 12.79 -0.39
N ALA A 84 -13.98 12.99 -1.70
CA ALA A 84 -13.97 14.32 -2.29
C ALA A 84 -15.35 14.98 -2.23
N ALA A 85 -16.40 14.21 -2.48
CA ALA A 85 -17.79 14.71 -2.47
C ALA A 85 -18.28 15.11 -1.07
N ASP A 86 -17.89 14.40 -0.03
CA ASP A 86 -18.23 14.70 1.36
C ASP A 86 -17.25 15.65 2.06
N GLY A 87 -16.14 16.01 1.38
CA GLY A 87 -15.09 16.91 1.89
C GLY A 87 -14.05 16.25 2.80
N SER A 88 -14.18 14.97 3.12
CA SER A 88 -13.27 14.26 4.02
C SER A 88 -11.90 13.97 3.38
N LEU A 89 -11.79 14.03 2.05
CA LEU A 89 -10.52 13.80 1.34
C LEU A 89 -9.42 14.76 1.80
N SER A 90 -9.77 16.00 2.11
CA SER A 90 -8.81 17.02 2.59
C SER A 90 -8.24 16.70 3.98
N ASN A 91 -8.85 15.78 4.71
CA ASN A 91 -8.39 15.34 6.02
C ASN A 91 -7.37 14.19 5.93
N VAL A 92 -7.22 13.57 4.75
CA VAL A 92 -6.24 12.50 4.54
C VAL A 92 -4.84 13.11 4.47
N VAL A 93 -4.02 12.82 5.47
CA VAL A 93 -2.65 13.34 5.59
C VAL A 93 -1.62 12.39 5.01
N ALA A 94 -1.96 11.12 4.91
CA ALA A 94 -1.19 10.10 4.21
C ALA A 94 -2.11 8.97 3.76
N MET A 95 -1.93 8.53 2.52
CA MET A 95 -2.45 7.27 2.00
C MET A 95 -1.25 6.35 1.74
N ILE A 96 -1.22 5.20 2.40
CA ILE A 96 -0.15 4.21 2.29
C ILE A 96 -0.78 2.94 1.72
N LEU A 97 -0.44 2.65 0.49
CA LEU A 97 -0.84 1.42 -0.19
C LEU A 97 0.21 0.35 0.07
N LEU A 98 -0.26 -0.87 0.26
CA LEU A 98 0.55 -2.08 0.33
C LEU A 98 0.14 -2.99 -0.80
N ASP A 99 1.10 -3.40 -1.60
CA ASP A 99 0.90 -4.38 -2.67
C ASP A 99 2.09 -5.31 -2.83
N MET A 100 1.86 -6.60 -3.04
CA MET A 100 2.87 -7.64 -3.25
C MET A 100 4.03 -7.62 -2.22
N VAL A 101 3.73 -7.47 -0.93
CA VAL A 101 4.73 -7.25 0.15
C VAL A 101 5.21 -8.52 0.84
N GLY A 102 4.89 -9.68 0.29
CA GLY A 102 5.16 -10.97 0.94
C GLY A 102 6.36 -11.73 0.38
N ASP A 103 7.00 -11.29 -0.70
CA ASP A 103 8.09 -12.03 -1.34
C ASP A 103 9.19 -12.39 -0.32
N ARG A 104 9.67 -13.62 -0.40
CA ARG A 104 10.78 -14.11 0.43
C ARG A 104 12.06 -13.32 0.21
N ASP A 105 12.31 -12.87 -1.02
CA ASP A 105 13.45 -12.03 -1.40
C ASP A 105 13.08 -10.55 -1.48
N LEU A 106 12.22 -10.10 -0.57
CA LEU A 106 11.59 -8.80 -0.50
C LEU A 106 12.47 -7.63 -0.97
N THR A 107 11.96 -6.89 -1.96
CA THR A 107 12.54 -5.63 -2.44
C THR A 107 11.42 -4.62 -2.71
N ILE A 108 11.11 -3.77 -1.74
CA ILE A 108 10.11 -2.72 -1.94
C ILE A 108 10.63 -1.68 -2.93
N THR A 109 9.95 -1.56 -4.07
CA THR A 109 10.28 -0.66 -5.18
C THR A 109 9.28 0.49 -5.23
N ILE A 110 9.54 1.57 -4.49
CA ILE A 110 8.63 2.72 -4.39
C ILE A 110 8.57 3.44 -5.75
N PRO A 111 7.40 3.54 -6.42
CA PRO A 111 7.27 4.14 -7.74
C PRO A 111 7.43 5.67 -7.72
N ARG A 112 7.68 6.25 -8.90
CA ARG A 112 7.92 7.71 -9.06
C ARG A 112 6.70 8.58 -8.73
N ASN A 113 5.49 8.08 -8.99
CA ASN A 113 4.23 8.78 -8.70
C ASN A 113 3.83 8.66 -7.23
N THR A 114 4.77 8.97 -6.36
CA THR A 114 4.65 8.92 -4.89
C THR A 114 5.04 10.27 -4.30
N THR A 115 4.42 10.64 -3.18
CA THR A 115 4.72 11.91 -2.49
C THR A 115 6.13 11.87 -1.86
N PRO A 116 7.05 12.79 -2.23
CA PRO A 116 8.44 12.74 -1.77
C PRO A 116 8.61 12.75 -0.23
N GLY A 117 7.72 13.45 0.48
CA GLY A 117 7.72 13.46 1.94
C GLY A 117 7.47 12.07 2.54
N LEU A 118 6.56 11.30 1.97
CA LEU A 118 6.28 9.92 2.41
C LEU A 118 7.41 8.96 2.05
N VAL A 119 8.10 9.18 0.93
CA VAL A 119 9.33 8.42 0.61
C VAL A 119 10.40 8.65 1.67
N ALA A 120 10.61 9.91 2.07
CA ALA A 120 11.57 10.24 3.13
C ALA A 120 11.20 9.58 4.45
N THR A 121 9.91 9.58 4.81
CA THR A 121 9.39 8.90 6.01
C THR A 121 9.60 7.38 5.92
N ALA A 122 9.27 6.75 4.77
CA ALA A 122 9.47 5.30 4.57
C ALA A 122 10.95 4.92 4.71
N PHE A 123 11.86 5.68 4.11
CA PHE A 123 13.30 5.43 4.23
C PHE A 123 13.85 5.69 5.63
N ALA A 124 13.30 6.67 6.37
CA ALA A 124 13.66 6.90 7.76
C ALA A 124 13.20 5.74 8.64
N ALA A 125 11.93 5.34 8.50
CA ALA A 125 11.36 4.19 9.19
C ALA A 125 12.16 2.90 8.92
N ALA A 126 12.44 2.61 7.65
CA ALA A 126 13.23 1.44 7.26
C ALA A 126 14.65 1.46 7.84
N ARG A 127 15.29 2.63 7.93
CA ARG A 127 16.60 2.76 8.65
C ARG A 127 16.46 2.45 10.13
N THR A 128 15.45 3.00 10.78
CA THR A 128 15.21 2.77 12.21
C THR A 128 14.95 1.30 12.51
N GLU A 129 14.24 0.61 11.62
CA GLU A 129 13.97 -0.84 11.73
C GLU A 129 15.15 -1.71 11.26
N GLY A 130 16.25 -1.13 10.74
CA GLY A 130 17.45 -1.84 10.30
C GLY A 130 17.29 -2.61 8.98
N VAL A 131 16.35 -2.18 8.12
CA VAL A 131 15.98 -2.87 6.87
C VAL A 131 15.99 -1.95 5.64
N ARG A 132 16.77 -0.85 5.71
CA ARG A 132 16.78 0.19 4.67
C ARG A 132 17.16 -0.35 3.27
N GLU A 133 17.98 -1.37 3.21
CA GLU A 133 18.44 -2.02 1.98
C GLU A 133 17.33 -2.75 1.23
N ARG A 134 16.23 -3.09 1.91
CA ARG A 134 15.03 -3.70 1.31
C ARG A 134 14.12 -2.69 0.60
N PHE A 135 14.42 -1.39 0.68
CA PHE A 135 13.58 -0.33 0.12
C PHE A 135 14.37 0.48 -0.90
N GLN A 136 13.86 0.60 -2.11
CA GLN A 136 14.48 1.37 -3.20
C GLN A 136 13.45 2.18 -3.98
N LEU A 137 13.92 3.15 -4.78
CA LEU A 137 13.07 3.89 -5.70
C LEU A 137 13.02 3.17 -7.04
N ALA A 138 11.83 2.95 -7.55
CA ALA A 138 11.66 2.53 -8.93
C ALA A 138 11.95 3.71 -9.88
N PRO A 139 12.59 3.46 -11.04
CA PRO A 139 12.83 4.50 -12.04
C PRO A 139 11.59 4.83 -12.88
N PHE A 140 10.45 4.20 -12.59
CA PHE A 140 9.19 4.31 -13.33
C PHE A 140 8.01 4.60 -12.39
N SER A 141 6.87 4.98 -12.97
CA SER A 141 5.59 5.07 -12.28
C SER A 141 4.83 3.77 -12.41
N VAL A 142 4.08 3.41 -11.37
CA VAL A 142 3.15 2.27 -11.38
C VAL A 142 1.72 2.80 -11.34
N GLY A 143 0.84 2.25 -12.18
CA GLY A 143 -0.59 2.45 -12.05
C GLY A 143 -1.11 1.51 -10.98
N ASP A 144 -1.62 2.07 -9.88
CA ASP A 144 -2.13 1.33 -8.75
C ASP A 144 -3.10 2.21 -7.95
N ASP A 145 -3.77 1.65 -6.94
CA ASP A 145 -4.82 2.28 -6.14
C ASP A 145 -4.39 3.61 -5.48
N HIS A 146 -3.09 3.77 -5.13
CA HIS A 146 -2.57 5.03 -4.60
C HIS A 146 -2.72 6.20 -5.58
N ALA A 147 -2.70 5.93 -6.88
CA ALA A 147 -2.79 6.97 -7.92
C ALA A 147 -4.12 7.70 -7.86
N ALA A 148 -5.22 7.02 -7.49
CA ALA A 148 -6.54 7.64 -7.34
C ALA A 148 -6.57 8.79 -6.30
N PHE A 149 -5.72 8.70 -5.28
CA PHE A 149 -5.55 9.71 -4.23
C PHE A 149 -4.46 10.72 -4.60
N PHE A 150 -3.31 10.24 -5.08
CA PHE A 150 -2.19 11.08 -5.49
C PHE A 150 -2.58 12.13 -6.52
N GLU A 151 -3.32 11.75 -7.56
CA GLU A 151 -3.81 12.64 -8.61
C GLU A 151 -4.79 13.71 -8.11
N ARG A 152 -5.38 13.50 -6.93
CA ARG A 152 -6.26 14.46 -6.23
C ARG A 152 -5.53 15.32 -5.20
N GLY A 153 -4.19 15.25 -5.18
CA GLY A 153 -3.36 16.04 -4.28
C GLY A 153 -3.28 15.50 -2.84
N VAL A 154 -3.76 14.29 -2.59
CA VAL A 154 -3.56 13.61 -1.31
C VAL A 154 -2.13 13.07 -1.25
N PRO A 155 -1.39 13.29 -0.15
CA PRO A 155 -0.10 12.63 0.03
C PRO A 155 -0.27 11.11 -0.01
N ALA A 156 0.32 10.46 -1.01
CA ALA A 156 0.18 9.02 -1.20
C ALA A 156 1.52 8.36 -1.50
N ILE A 157 1.67 7.12 -1.06
CA ILE A 157 2.81 6.24 -1.33
C ILE A 157 2.30 4.84 -1.61
N ASP A 158 2.97 4.17 -2.51
CA ASP A 158 2.82 2.76 -2.79
C ASP A 158 4.09 2.03 -2.33
N LEU A 159 3.92 1.06 -1.45
CA LEU A 159 4.94 0.13 -0.99
C LEU A 159 4.69 -1.21 -1.70
N ILE A 160 5.27 -1.35 -2.88
CA ILE A 160 5.09 -2.53 -3.72
C ILE A 160 6.43 -3.24 -3.96
N ASP A 161 6.42 -4.56 -3.96
CA ASP A 161 7.53 -5.35 -4.48
C ASP A 161 7.30 -5.70 -5.95
N PHE A 162 7.84 -4.89 -6.85
CA PHE A 162 7.74 -5.11 -8.29
C PHE A 162 8.94 -5.90 -8.86
N GLU A 163 9.71 -6.55 -7.96
CA GLU A 163 10.78 -7.51 -8.30
C GLU A 163 10.43 -8.95 -7.86
N TYR A 164 9.13 -9.26 -7.81
CA TYR A 164 8.59 -10.56 -7.41
C TYR A 164 8.82 -11.62 -8.48
N GLY A 165 9.91 -12.37 -8.35
CA GLY A 165 10.32 -13.28 -9.43
C GLY A 165 11.33 -14.36 -9.09
N SER A 166 11.72 -15.14 -10.11
CA SER A 166 12.62 -16.28 -10.01
C SER A 166 14.09 -15.90 -9.79
N ALA A 167 14.43 -14.62 -9.92
CA ALA A 167 15.77 -14.08 -9.70
C ALA A 167 15.70 -12.57 -9.46
N PRO A 168 16.71 -11.96 -8.82
CA PRO A 168 16.76 -10.51 -8.58
C PRO A 168 16.48 -9.68 -9.84
N GLY A 169 15.66 -8.65 -9.72
CA GLY A 169 15.26 -7.77 -10.80
C GLY A 169 14.22 -8.35 -11.77
N ARG A 170 13.68 -9.54 -11.49
CA ARG A 170 12.58 -10.13 -12.26
C ARG A 170 11.25 -9.93 -11.55
N ASN A 171 10.18 -9.92 -12.36
CA ASN A 171 8.78 -9.93 -11.89
C ASN A 171 7.99 -11.03 -12.63
N ASP A 172 8.57 -12.24 -12.69
CA ASP A 172 8.02 -13.32 -13.52
C ASP A 172 7.10 -14.29 -12.75
N TYR A 173 6.79 -14.00 -11.47
CA TYR A 173 5.71 -14.65 -10.74
C TYR A 173 4.41 -13.85 -10.80
N TRP A 174 4.49 -12.53 -10.96
CA TRP A 174 3.35 -11.63 -11.06
C TRP A 174 2.42 -12.02 -12.20
N HIS A 175 1.10 -12.09 -11.93
CA HIS A 175 0.06 -12.49 -12.87
C HIS A 175 0.32 -13.85 -13.52
N THR A 176 0.86 -14.81 -12.77
CA THR A 176 1.08 -16.18 -13.22
C THR A 176 0.64 -17.21 -12.16
N PRO A 177 0.39 -18.48 -12.54
CA PRO A 177 0.12 -19.54 -11.56
C PRO A 177 1.26 -19.81 -10.58
N ALA A 178 2.43 -19.17 -10.77
CA ALA A 178 3.57 -19.27 -9.85
C ALA A 178 3.41 -18.37 -8.61
N ASP A 179 2.44 -17.47 -8.59
CA ASP A 179 2.12 -16.66 -7.40
C ASP A 179 1.42 -17.52 -6.33
N THR A 180 2.21 -18.18 -5.51
CA THR A 180 1.80 -19.18 -4.53
C THR A 180 2.46 -18.97 -3.17
N LEU A 181 1.85 -19.49 -2.11
CA LEU A 181 2.30 -19.31 -0.71
C LEU A 181 3.75 -19.71 -0.44
N ASP A 182 4.32 -20.64 -1.20
CA ASP A 182 5.72 -21.06 -1.04
C ASP A 182 6.74 -19.98 -1.45
N LYS A 183 6.30 -18.94 -2.15
CA LYS A 183 7.12 -17.77 -2.49
C LYS A 183 7.15 -16.74 -1.35
N LEU A 184 6.21 -16.81 -0.41
CA LEU A 184 6.05 -15.82 0.63
C LEU A 184 6.88 -16.11 1.87
N SER A 185 7.11 -15.07 2.67
CA SER A 185 7.81 -15.12 3.95
C SER A 185 7.09 -14.31 5.00
N ALA A 186 6.89 -14.90 6.18
CA ALA A 186 6.37 -14.18 7.34
C ALA A 186 7.32 -13.07 7.79
N GLU A 187 8.63 -13.23 7.60
CA GLU A 187 9.64 -12.23 7.92
C GLU A 187 9.50 -10.99 7.03
N SER A 188 9.16 -11.18 5.75
CA SER A 188 8.90 -10.08 4.82
C SER A 188 7.68 -9.27 5.24
N LEU A 189 6.58 -9.94 5.57
CA LEU A 189 5.37 -9.31 6.09
C LEU A 189 5.65 -8.54 7.40
N GLU A 190 6.40 -9.16 8.33
CA GLU A 190 6.81 -8.49 9.57
C GLU A 190 7.67 -7.26 9.29
N THR A 191 8.61 -7.35 8.36
CA THR A 191 9.50 -6.25 7.95
C THR A 191 8.68 -5.06 7.46
N VAL A 192 7.78 -5.28 6.52
CA VAL A 192 6.93 -4.20 5.98
C VAL A 192 5.97 -3.69 7.05
N GLY A 193 5.37 -4.57 7.84
CA GLY A 193 4.45 -4.19 8.93
C GLY A 193 5.11 -3.27 9.96
N ARG A 194 6.34 -3.55 10.39
CA ARG A 194 7.09 -2.70 11.33
C ARG A 194 7.44 -1.34 10.71
N VAL A 195 7.84 -1.32 9.44
CA VAL A 195 8.13 -0.06 8.73
C VAL A 195 6.87 0.79 8.61
N VAL A 196 5.73 0.20 8.23
CA VAL A 196 4.44 0.93 8.15
C VAL A 196 4.01 1.46 9.51
N ALA A 197 4.09 0.66 10.57
CA ALA A 197 3.76 1.11 11.91
C ALA A 197 4.65 2.27 12.36
N ARG A 198 5.94 2.22 12.03
CA ARG A 198 6.89 3.32 12.27
C ARG A 198 6.54 4.57 11.45
N MET A 199 6.23 4.41 10.16
CA MET A 199 5.80 5.53 9.33
C MET A 199 4.59 6.25 9.93
N VAL A 200 3.58 5.49 10.35
CA VAL A 200 2.37 6.06 10.99
C VAL A 200 2.73 6.84 12.27
N ALA A 201 3.62 6.30 13.09
CA ALA A 201 4.06 6.95 14.33
C ALA A 201 4.91 8.23 14.09
N GLU A 202 5.61 8.32 12.97
CA GLU A 202 6.45 9.46 12.60
C GLU A 202 5.70 10.53 11.77
N LEU A 203 4.46 10.25 11.35
CA LEU A 203 3.64 11.28 10.71
C LEU A 203 3.37 12.42 11.71
N PRO A 204 3.52 13.69 11.28
CA PRO A 204 3.37 14.81 12.20
C PRO A 204 1.98 14.80 12.84
N ALA A 205 1.93 14.84 14.15
CA ALA A 205 0.71 15.15 14.90
C ALA A 205 0.13 16.51 14.45
N ALA A 206 -1.15 16.78 14.76
CA ALA A 206 -1.80 18.02 14.35
C ALA A 206 -0.85 19.22 14.58
N ARG A 207 -0.72 20.09 13.56
CA ARG A 207 -0.09 21.40 13.82
C ARG A 207 -0.98 22.14 14.81
N GLU A 208 -0.49 22.38 16.00
CA GLU A 208 -1.08 23.42 16.84
C GLU A 208 -1.11 24.72 16.03
N LYS A 209 -2.28 25.36 15.95
CA LYS A 209 -2.45 26.65 15.28
C LYS A 209 -1.98 27.78 16.17
#